data_f7cad528f424cdd08cf31f0ac077e84a
#
_entry.id   f7cad528f424cdd08cf31f0ac077e84a
#
_cell.length_a   1.000
_cell.length_b   1.000
_cell.length_c   1.000
_cell.angle_alpha   90.00
_cell.angle_beta   90.00
_cell.angle_gamma   90.00
#
_symmetry.space_group_name_H-M   'P 1'
#
loop_
_entity.id
_entity.type
_entity.pdbx_description
1 polymer ?
#
loop_
_entity_poly.entity_id
_entity_poly.type
_entity_poly.pdbx_seq_one_letter_code
_entity_poly.pdbx_strand_id
1 'polypeptide(L)'
;MAARNINAKEYQKLILGDKPVLVDFWAPWCGYCRRIGPALDKIADSREDVIVVKINIDDEPQLANEERIEVIPTLVLYRNGFDLGSIVAPESKSRIEAFLEEALNQ
;
A
#
# COMPACT_ATOMS: atom_id res chain seq x y z
N MET A 1 -8.05 5.31 11.93
CA MET A 1 -7.50 6.47 11.24
C MET A 1 -7.37 6.16 9.75
N ALA A 2 -7.57 7.16 8.92
CA ALA A 2 -7.43 6.99 7.48
C ALA A 2 -5.98 6.65 7.08
N ALA A 3 -5.82 5.98 5.95
CA ALA A 3 -4.51 5.77 5.35
C ALA A 3 -3.93 7.13 4.96
N ARG A 4 -2.68 7.42 5.35
CA ARG A 4 -2.08 8.72 5.08
C ARG A 4 -1.06 8.65 3.97
N ASN A 5 -0.92 9.76 3.25
CA ASN A 5 0.12 9.91 2.23
C ASN A 5 1.47 10.12 2.89
N ILE A 6 2.48 9.43 2.39
CA ILE A 6 3.86 9.59 2.85
C ILE A 6 4.78 9.84 1.66
N ASN A 7 5.98 10.31 1.95
CA ASN A 7 7.00 10.50 0.92
C ASN A 7 8.00 9.34 0.93
N ALA A 8 8.94 9.36 -0.03
CA ALA A 8 9.94 8.28 -0.18
C ALA A 8 10.80 8.12 1.06
N LYS A 9 11.13 9.21 1.75
CA LYS A 9 11.96 9.17 2.94
C LYS A 9 11.26 8.45 4.09
N GLU A 10 9.98 8.76 4.30
CA GLU A 10 9.16 8.07 5.30
C GLU A 10 8.97 6.60 4.95
N TYR A 11 8.74 6.32 3.66
CA TYR A 11 8.63 4.96 3.14
C TYR A 11 9.86 4.12 3.50
N GLN A 12 11.05 4.65 3.24
CA GLN A 12 12.30 3.92 3.50
C GLN A 12 12.44 3.54 4.98
N LYS A 13 11.99 4.40 5.87
CA LYS A 13 12.03 4.12 7.31
C LYS A 13 10.98 3.09 7.73
N LEU A 14 9.76 3.25 7.23
CA LEU A 14 8.64 2.40 7.65
C LEU A 14 8.83 0.94 7.22
N ILE A 15 9.28 0.69 5.99
CA ILE A 15 9.39 -0.68 5.49
C ILE A 15 10.46 -1.51 6.18
N LEU A 16 11.39 -0.87 6.90
CA LEU A 16 12.44 -1.56 7.63
C LEU A 16 11.96 -2.15 8.96
N GLY A 17 10.79 -1.71 9.44
CA GLY A 17 10.26 -2.16 10.72
C GLY A 17 9.71 -3.57 10.68
N ASP A 18 9.48 -4.13 11.86
CA ASP A 18 8.93 -5.47 12.00
C ASP A 18 7.40 -5.48 11.89
N LYS A 19 6.76 -4.31 11.96
CA LYS A 19 5.31 -4.20 11.71
C LYS A 19 5.07 -4.11 10.22
N PRO A 20 4.20 -4.98 9.65
CA PRO A 20 3.92 -4.94 8.21
C PRO A 20 3.36 -3.60 7.77
N VAL A 21 3.77 -3.15 6.60
CA VAL A 21 3.32 -1.88 5.99
C VAL A 21 2.71 -2.18 4.64
N LEU A 22 1.44 -1.84 4.49
CA LEU A 22 0.76 -1.92 3.20
C LEU A 22 0.86 -0.56 2.53
N VAL A 23 1.51 -0.50 1.38
CA VAL A 23 1.73 0.74 0.63
C VAL A 23 0.86 0.73 -0.61
N ASP A 24 -0.01 1.74 -0.72
CA ASP A 24 -0.85 1.98 -1.90
C ASP A 24 -0.16 2.99 -2.81
N PHE A 25 0.37 2.52 -3.93
CA PHE A 25 0.92 3.39 -4.98
C PHE A 25 -0.24 3.86 -5.85
N TRP A 26 -0.50 5.16 -5.87
CA TRP A 26 -1.68 5.74 -6.49
C TRP A 26 -1.35 7.07 -7.19
N ALA A 27 -2.33 7.64 -7.88
CA ALA A 27 -2.21 8.99 -8.44
C ALA A 27 -3.57 9.69 -8.39
N PRO A 28 -3.58 11.03 -8.28
CA PRO A 28 -4.85 11.79 -8.17
C PRO A 28 -5.74 11.66 -9.41
N TRP A 29 -5.14 11.44 -10.58
CA TRP A 29 -5.86 11.31 -11.86
C TRP A 29 -6.44 9.93 -12.07
N CYS A 30 -6.15 8.99 -11.18
CA CYS A 30 -6.58 7.60 -11.30
C CYS A 30 -7.94 7.41 -10.60
N GLY A 31 -9.00 7.23 -11.37
CA GLY A 31 -10.34 7.07 -10.83
C GLY A 31 -10.49 5.85 -9.95
N TYR A 32 -9.90 4.72 -10.36
CA TYR A 32 -9.99 3.49 -9.58
C TYR A 32 -9.23 3.60 -8.27
N CYS A 33 -8.10 4.33 -8.26
CA CYS A 33 -7.36 4.60 -7.03
C CYS A 33 -8.25 5.30 -5.99
N ARG A 34 -9.04 6.28 -6.45
CA ARG A 34 -9.97 7.00 -5.57
C ARG A 34 -11.11 6.09 -5.11
N ARG A 35 -11.53 5.17 -5.96
CA ARG A 35 -12.63 4.25 -5.64
C ARG A 35 -12.28 3.32 -4.49
N ILE A 36 -11.04 2.82 -4.42
CA ILE A 36 -10.63 1.91 -3.34
C ILE A 36 -10.21 2.63 -2.06
N GLY A 37 -10.10 3.96 -2.10
CA GLY A 37 -9.68 4.76 -0.95
C GLY A 37 -10.46 4.45 0.33
N PRO A 38 -11.81 4.47 0.29
CA PRO A 38 -12.59 4.16 1.50
C PRO A 38 -12.33 2.77 2.07
N ALA A 39 -12.10 1.78 1.22
CA ALA A 39 -11.77 0.42 1.68
C ALA A 39 -10.44 0.39 2.42
N LEU A 40 -9.43 1.10 1.88
CA LEU A 40 -8.13 1.22 2.54
C LEU A 40 -8.22 1.94 3.88
N ASP A 41 -9.03 2.99 3.95
CA ASP A 41 -9.24 3.73 5.19
C ASP A 41 -9.87 2.85 6.26
N LYS A 42 -10.85 2.02 5.87
CA LYS A 42 -11.48 1.08 6.80
C LYS A 42 -10.50 0.03 7.30
N ILE A 43 -9.63 -0.46 6.44
CA ILE A 43 -8.59 -1.42 6.84
C ILE A 43 -7.63 -0.74 7.81
N ALA A 44 -7.20 0.48 7.51
CA ALA A 44 -6.32 1.26 8.39
C ALA A 44 -6.93 1.44 9.78
N ASP A 45 -8.23 1.69 9.85
CA ASP A 45 -8.94 1.89 11.12
C ASP A 45 -9.10 0.60 11.91
N SER A 46 -9.34 -0.52 11.23
CA SER A 46 -9.74 -1.77 11.90
C SER A 46 -8.56 -2.71 12.18
N ARG A 47 -7.43 -2.53 11.51
CA ARG A 47 -6.27 -3.44 11.68
C ARG A 47 -5.12 -2.71 12.33
N GLU A 48 -4.84 -3.08 13.58
CA GLU A 48 -3.72 -2.52 14.32
C GLU A 48 -2.40 -3.24 14.02
N ASP A 49 -2.47 -4.40 13.39
CA ASP A 49 -1.32 -5.23 13.06
C ASP A 49 -0.62 -4.82 11.76
N VAL A 50 -1.21 -3.89 11.00
CA VAL A 50 -0.67 -3.44 9.72
C VAL A 50 -0.73 -1.91 9.65
N ILE A 51 0.35 -1.30 9.20
CA ILE A 51 0.38 0.13 8.90
C ILE A 51 -0.07 0.30 7.45
N VAL A 52 -1.06 1.16 7.19
CA VAL A 52 -1.55 1.42 5.83
C VAL A 52 -1.18 2.85 5.44
N VAL A 53 -0.42 2.99 4.37
CA VAL A 53 0.04 4.29 3.87
C VAL A 53 -0.13 4.37 2.35
N LYS A 54 -0.05 5.57 1.81
CA LYS A 54 -0.21 5.85 0.39
C LYS A 54 0.98 6.63 -0.14
N ILE A 55 1.39 6.33 -1.35
CA ILE A 55 2.42 7.10 -2.06
C ILE A 55 1.86 7.55 -3.41
N ASN A 56 1.83 8.86 -3.60
CA ASN A 56 1.43 9.44 -4.88
C ASN A 56 2.61 9.31 -5.85
N ILE A 57 2.46 8.55 -6.92
CA ILE A 57 3.54 8.29 -7.86
C ILE A 57 3.96 9.54 -8.65
N ASP A 58 3.09 10.54 -8.73
CA ASP A 58 3.44 11.81 -9.36
C ASP A 58 4.45 12.59 -8.52
N ASP A 59 4.36 12.47 -7.19
CA ASP A 59 5.29 13.11 -6.26
C ASP A 59 6.58 12.31 -6.10
N GLU A 60 6.52 10.99 -6.28
CA GLU A 60 7.66 10.09 -6.07
C GLU A 60 7.87 9.19 -7.29
N PRO A 61 8.15 9.78 -8.46
CA PRO A 61 8.29 8.97 -9.69
C PRO A 61 9.49 8.04 -9.67
N GLN A 62 10.58 8.43 -9.01
CA GLN A 62 11.76 7.59 -8.92
C GLN A 62 11.47 6.33 -8.09
N LEU A 63 10.79 6.49 -6.96
CA LEU A 63 10.42 5.35 -6.13
C LEU A 63 9.48 4.40 -6.88
N ALA A 64 8.48 4.95 -7.56
CA ALA A 64 7.56 4.14 -8.36
C ALA A 64 8.31 3.33 -9.41
N ASN A 65 9.30 3.94 -10.05
CA ASN A 65 10.13 3.28 -11.05
C ASN A 65 10.99 2.18 -10.43
N GLU A 66 11.62 2.46 -9.29
CA GLU A 66 12.46 1.48 -8.58
C GLU A 66 11.66 0.27 -8.13
N GLU A 67 10.41 0.50 -7.69
CA GLU A 67 9.52 -0.58 -7.24
C GLU A 67 8.75 -1.21 -8.39
N ARG A 68 9.03 -0.80 -9.63
CA ARG A 68 8.44 -1.35 -10.86
C ARG A 68 6.92 -1.25 -10.87
N ILE A 69 6.41 -0.11 -10.43
CA ILE A 69 4.96 0.15 -10.44
C ILE A 69 4.58 0.55 -11.85
N GLU A 70 3.92 -0.35 -12.57
CA GLU A 70 3.49 -0.11 -13.96
C GLU A 70 2.00 0.21 -14.05
N VAL A 71 1.21 -0.38 -13.18
CA VAL A 71 -0.24 -0.20 -13.15
C VAL A 71 -0.64 0.29 -11.77
N ILE A 72 -1.55 1.24 -11.70
CA ILE A 72 -2.06 1.74 -10.42
C ILE A 72 -3.58 1.55 -10.34
N PRO A 73 -4.09 1.34 -9.12
CA PRO A 73 -3.37 1.22 -7.86
C PRO A 73 -2.64 -0.13 -7.75
N THR A 74 -1.44 -0.11 -7.20
CA THR A 74 -0.75 -1.33 -6.81
C THR A 74 -0.49 -1.25 -5.31
N LEU A 75 -0.90 -2.27 -4.58
CA LEU A 75 -0.68 -2.37 -3.15
C LEU A 75 0.45 -3.36 -2.92
N VAL A 76 1.48 -2.95 -2.17
CA VAL A 76 2.62 -3.80 -1.87
C VAL A 76 2.75 -3.90 -0.35
N LEU A 77 2.94 -5.11 0.15
CA LEU A 77 3.14 -5.34 1.58
C LEU A 77 4.63 -5.51 1.85
N TYR A 78 5.15 -4.73 2.80
CA TYR A 78 6.56 -4.78 3.19
C TYR A 78 6.70 -5.13 4.66
N ARG A 79 7.80 -5.79 5.01
CA ARG A 79 8.14 -6.07 6.40
C ARG A 79 9.64 -6.34 6.49
N ASN A 80 10.32 -5.73 7.45
CA ASN A 80 11.76 -5.92 7.67
C ASN A 80 12.58 -5.67 6.40
N GLY A 81 12.16 -4.71 5.58
CA GLY A 81 12.82 -4.35 4.33
C GLY A 81 12.50 -5.24 3.15
N PHE A 82 11.64 -6.24 3.32
CA PHE A 82 11.30 -7.19 2.25
C PHE A 82 9.90 -6.92 1.69
N ASP A 83 9.78 -7.09 0.38
CA ASP A 83 8.51 -7.11 -0.33
C ASP A 83 7.90 -8.50 -0.13
N LEU A 84 6.78 -8.57 0.57
CA LEU A 84 6.09 -9.83 0.84
C LEU A 84 5.06 -10.20 -0.22
N GLY A 85 4.83 -9.32 -1.17
CA GLY A 85 3.88 -9.55 -2.24
C GLY A 85 3.12 -8.29 -2.61
N SER A 86 2.40 -8.34 -3.73
CA SER A 86 1.65 -7.22 -4.22
C SER A 86 0.34 -7.66 -4.88
N ILE A 87 -0.59 -6.71 -4.99
CA ILE A 87 -1.87 -6.92 -5.66
C ILE A 87 -2.20 -5.67 -6.47
N VAL A 88 -2.68 -5.84 -7.69
CA VAL A 88 -3.02 -4.75 -8.60
C VAL A 88 -4.52 -4.56 -8.68
N ALA A 89 -4.98 -3.32 -8.52
CA ALA A 89 -6.38 -2.93 -8.68
C ALA A 89 -7.36 -3.90 -8.02
N PRO A 90 -7.24 -4.14 -6.70
CA PRO A 90 -8.13 -5.10 -6.03
C PRO A 90 -9.59 -4.64 -6.13
N GLU A 91 -10.50 -5.60 -6.28
CA GLU A 91 -11.92 -5.33 -6.52
C GLU A 91 -12.69 -4.86 -5.29
N SER A 92 -12.21 -5.20 -4.09
CA SER A 92 -12.97 -4.97 -2.87
C SER A 92 -12.08 -4.97 -1.65
N LYS A 93 -12.64 -4.48 -0.54
CA LYS A 93 -12.02 -4.58 0.78
C LYS A 93 -11.69 -6.03 1.12
N SER A 94 -12.64 -6.96 0.84
CA SER A 94 -12.44 -8.39 1.10
C SER A 94 -11.24 -8.95 0.34
N ARG A 95 -11.03 -8.51 -0.90
CA ARG A 95 -9.89 -8.97 -1.69
C ARG A 95 -8.57 -8.48 -1.11
N ILE A 96 -8.56 -7.24 -0.61
CA ILE A 96 -7.37 -6.68 0.04
C ILE A 96 -7.06 -7.46 1.32
N GLU A 97 -8.10 -7.74 2.11
CA GLU A 97 -7.93 -8.51 3.35
C GLU A 97 -7.45 -9.94 3.09
N ALA A 98 -7.96 -10.59 2.04
CA ALA A 98 -7.49 -11.91 1.64
C ALA A 98 -6.01 -11.88 1.23
N PHE A 99 -5.61 -10.85 0.50
CA PHE A 99 -4.20 -10.65 0.14
C PHE A 99 -3.33 -10.51 1.39
N LEU A 100 -3.77 -9.70 2.35
CA LEU A 100 -3.01 -9.51 3.59
C LEU A 100 -2.84 -10.83 4.34
N GLU A 101 -3.90 -11.64 4.43
CA GLU A 101 -3.81 -12.94 5.10
C GLU A 101 -2.83 -13.87 4.40
N GLU A 102 -2.88 -13.93 3.09
CA GLU A 102 -1.95 -14.76 2.31
C GLU A 102 -0.50 -14.30 2.48
N ALA A 103 -0.26 -13.00 2.36
CA ALA A 103 1.08 -12.45 2.42
C ALA A 103 1.69 -12.54 3.82
N LEU A 104 0.88 -12.36 4.87
CA LEU A 104 1.36 -12.42 6.25
C LEU A 104 1.60 -13.85 6.73
N ASN A 105 1.03 -14.85 6.05
CA ASN A 105 1.15 -16.26 6.45
C ASN A 105 2.24 -17.01 5.69
N GLN A 106 3.13 -16.32 5.05
CA GLN A 106 4.26 -16.92 4.34
C GLN A 106 5.37 -17.34 5.30
#